data_7f15b3c839d3e6e818812a212749eefb
#
_entry.id   7f15b3c839d3e6e818812a212749eefb
#
_cell.length_a   1.000
_cell.length_b   1.000
_cell.length_c   1.000
_cell.angle_alpha   90.00
_cell.angle_beta   90.00
_cell.angle_gamma   90.00
#
_symmetry.space_group_name_H-M   'P 1'
#
loop_
_entity.id
_entity.type
_entity.pdbx_description
1 polymer ?
#
loop_
_entity_poly.entity_id
_entity_poly.type
_entity_poly.pdbx_seq_one_letter_code
_entity_poly.pdbx_strand_id
1 'polypeptide(L)'
;MTKWYNNAAHEHLPAMCQKGILTEIEIIEDLVDEMNAAGQKAAITEATYKALYAQKRLMVVANAVTKKSIPDIEMEVDSELEKEHLAFLIAENKLTTTREALRAAQSRLDAWRSLAAGYRSAGG
;
A
#
# COMPACT_ATOMS: atom_id res chain seq x y z
N MET A 1 -17.52 42.33 -5.14
CA MET A 1 -16.85 41.22 -4.47
C MET A 1 -16.68 39.98 -5.35
N THR A 2 -17.72 39.53 -6.01
CA THR A 2 -17.64 38.41 -6.94
C THR A 2 -16.68 38.65 -8.12
N LYS A 3 -16.65 39.83 -8.67
CA LYS A 3 -15.77 40.22 -9.76
C LYS A 3 -14.29 40.17 -9.37
N TRP A 4 -13.97 40.69 -8.21
CA TRP A 4 -12.64 40.62 -7.62
C TRP A 4 -12.24 39.16 -7.37
N TYR A 5 -13.14 38.42 -6.78
CA TYR A 5 -12.90 36.98 -6.49
C TYR A 5 -12.62 36.20 -7.75
N ASN A 6 -13.42 36.40 -8.80
CA ASN A 6 -13.23 35.69 -10.07
C ASN A 6 -11.90 36.06 -10.74
N ASN A 7 -11.50 37.32 -10.73
CA ASN A 7 -10.22 37.74 -11.30
C ASN A 7 -9.03 37.15 -10.53
N ALA A 8 -9.08 37.19 -9.19
CA ALA A 8 -8.04 36.61 -8.36
C ALA A 8 -7.94 35.09 -8.57
N ALA A 9 -9.07 34.40 -8.67
CA ALA A 9 -9.09 32.96 -8.96
C ALA A 9 -8.45 32.64 -10.32
N HIS A 10 -8.77 33.42 -11.34
CA HIS A 10 -8.18 33.22 -12.69
C HIS A 10 -6.67 33.45 -12.71
N GLU A 11 -6.18 34.43 -11.97
CA GLU A 11 -4.75 34.73 -11.91
C GLU A 11 -3.96 33.68 -11.16
N HIS A 12 -4.53 33.13 -10.07
CA HIS A 12 -3.84 32.19 -9.18
C HIS A 12 -4.05 30.71 -9.54
N LEU A 13 -5.09 30.39 -10.28
CA LEU A 13 -5.44 29.01 -10.58
C LEU A 13 -4.36 28.23 -11.32
N PRO A 14 -3.69 28.79 -12.36
CA PRO A 14 -2.60 28.08 -13.03
C PRO A 14 -1.44 27.75 -12.08
N ALA A 15 -1.06 28.69 -11.22
CA ALA A 15 0.00 28.47 -10.24
C ALA A 15 -0.40 27.44 -9.20
N MET A 16 -1.64 27.44 -8.76
CA MET A 16 -2.19 26.42 -7.84
C MET A 16 -2.19 25.04 -8.47
N CYS A 17 -2.60 24.94 -9.74
CA CYS A 17 -2.58 23.66 -10.47
C CYS A 17 -1.16 23.13 -10.62
N GLN A 18 -0.21 23.98 -10.98
CA GLN A 18 1.19 23.61 -11.10
C GLN A 18 1.75 23.12 -9.78
N LYS A 19 1.48 23.84 -8.69
CA LYS A 19 1.89 23.43 -7.35
C LYS A 19 1.27 22.09 -6.93
N GLY A 20 -0.02 21.93 -7.19
CA GLY A 20 -0.73 20.68 -6.92
C GLY A 20 -0.14 19.49 -7.67
N ILE A 21 0.15 19.69 -8.96
CA ILE A 21 0.78 18.66 -9.80
C ILE A 21 2.15 18.27 -9.25
N LEU A 22 3.01 19.25 -8.95
CA LEU A 22 4.35 18.99 -8.43
C LEU A 22 4.31 18.29 -7.08
N THR A 23 3.41 18.72 -6.20
CA THR A 23 3.22 18.10 -4.88
C THR A 23 2.81 16.64 -5.01
N GLU A 24 1.85 16.33 -5.88
CA GLU A 24 1.42 14.94 -6.08
C GLU A 24 2.49 14.08 -6.72
N ILE A 25 3.31 14.64 -7.63
CA ILE A 25 4.43 13.90 -8.20
C ILE A 25 5.43 13.50 -7.12
N GLU A 26 5.78 14.39 -6.20
CA GLU A 26 6.66 14.08 -5.08
C GLU A 26 6.06 13.00 -4.17
N ILE A 27 4.78 13.10 -3.86
CA ILE A 27 4.06 12.10 -3.06
C ILE A 27 4.10 10.74 -3.77
N ILE A 28 3.85 10.71 -5.08
CA ILE A 28 3.88 9.48 -5.87
C ILE A 28 5.27 8.84 -5.85
N GLU A 29 6.33 9.63 -6.03
CA GLU A 29 7.70 9.13 -5.98
C GLU A 29 8.01 8.48 -4.64
N ASP A 30 7.65 9.14 -3.52
CA ASP A 30 7.83 8.60 -2.18
C ASP A 30 7.02 7.32 -1.97
N LEU A 31 5.78 7.29 -2.43
CA LEU A 31 4.91 6.12 -2.30
C LEU A 31 5.38 4.93 -3.15
N VAL A 32 5.98 5.17 -4.31
CA VAL A 32 6.59 4.11 -5.12
C VAL A 32 7.75 3.47 -4.36
N ASP A 33 8.60 4.27 -3.74
CA ASP A 33 9.71 3.76 -2.92
C ASP A 33 9.19 2.97 -1.71
N GLU A 34 8.18 3.50 -1.02
CA GLU A 34 7.54 2.80 0.11
C GLU A 34 6.88 1.49 -0.34
N MET A 35 6.22 1.49 -1.51
CA MET A 35 5.58 0.31 -2.05
C MET A 35 6.60 -0.78 -2.38
N ASN A 36 7.74 -0.40 -2.96
CA ASN A 36 8.81 -1.35 -3.27
C ASN A 36 9.37 -1.97 -1.98
N ALA A 37 9.63 -1.15 -0.96
CA ALA A 37 10.10 -1.63 0.34
C ALA A 37 9.06 -2.53 1.03
N ALA A 38 7.80 -2.12 1.01
CA ALA A 38 6.71 -2.90 1.60
C ALA A 38 6.50 -4.22 0.86
N GLY A 39 6.64 -4.23 -0.47
CA GLY A 39 6.55 -5.42 -1.29
C GLY A 39 7.65 -6.42 -0.98
N GLN A 40 8.89 -5.96 -0.83
CA GLN A 40 10.02 -6.81 -0.43
C GLN A 40 9.80 -7.41 0.95
N LYS A 41 9.37 -6.60 1.90
CA LYS A 41 9.11 -7.07 3.27
C LYS A 41 7.97 -8.09 3.30
N ALA A 42 6.90 -7.85 2.56
CA ALA A 42 5.78 -8.79 2.46
C ALA A 42 6.23 -10.12 1.87
N ALA A 43 7.04 -10.10 0.80
CA ALA A 43 7.57 -11.30 0.18
C ALA A 43 8.48 -12.09 1.12
N ILE A 44 9.36 -11.41 1.86
CA ILE A 44 10.28 -12.05 2.81
C ILE A 44 9.51 -12.65 3.98
N THR A 45 8.58 -11.91 4.57
CA THR A 45 7.79 -12.41 5.70
C THR A 45 6.89 -13.56 5.29
N GLU A 46 6.32 -13.54 4.10
CA GLU A 46 5.54 -14.65 3.55
C GLU A 46 6.40 -15.89 3.35
N ALA A 47 7.54 -15.75 2.70
CA ALA A 47 8.46 -16.87 2.46
C ALA A 47 8.97 -17.47 3.77
N THR A 48 9.31 -16.62 4.74
CA THR A 48 9.77 -17.05 6.07
C THR A 48 8.66 -17.82 6.79
N TYR A 49 7.45 -17.28 6.79
CA TYR A 49 6.30 -17.93 7.42
C TYR A 49 6.01 -19.29 6.79
N LYS A 50 5.97 -19.37 5.46
CA LYS A 50 5.72 -20.62 4.75
C LYS A 50 6.78 -21.68 5.02
N ALA A 51 8.04 -21.28 5.04
CA ALA A 51 9.15 -22.19 5.34
C ALA A 51 9.08 -22.72 6.77
N LEU A 52 8.82 -21.83 7.73
CA LEU A 52 8.67 -22.22 9.14
C LEU A 52 7.44 -23.10 9.33
N TYR A 53 6.35 -22.81 8.66
CA TYR A 53 5.14 -23.62 8.71
C TYR A 53 5.41 -25.05 8.26
N ALA A 54 6.05 -25.21 7.12
CA ALA A 54 6.39 -26.54 6.59
C ALA A 54 7.33 -27.31 7.55
N GLN A 55 8.33 -26.62 8.09
CA GLN A 55 9.29 -27.20 9.03
C GLN A 55 8.59 -27.65 10.33
N LYS A 56 7.76 -26.78 10.92
CA LYS A 56 7.03 -27.09 12.15
C LYS A 56 6.03 -28.21 11.96
N ARG A 57 5.35 -28.23 10.82
CA ARG A 57 4.41 -29.30 10.49
C ARG A 57 5.13 -30.66 10.47
N LEU A 58 6.29 -30.74 9.84
CA LEU A 58 7.11 -31.96 9.82
C LEU A 58 7.53 -32.36 11.24
N MET A 59 7.93 -31.40 12.08
CA MET A 59 8.34 -31.67 13.46
C MET A 59 7.18 -32.17 14.30
N VAL A 60 6.00 -31.58 14.18
CA VAL A 60 4.79 -32.01 14.92
C VAL A 60 4.43 -33.44 14.53
N VAL A 61 4.45 -33.76 13.25
CA VAL A 61 4.16 -35.11 12.77
C VAL A 61 5.20 -36.11 13.27
N ALA A 62 6.50 -35.77 13.19
CA ALA A 62 7.60 -36.62 13.58
C ALA A 62 7.61 -36.91 15.09
N ASN A 63 7.22 -35.93 15.92
CA ASN A 63 7.24 -36.03 17.37
C ASN A 63 5.92 -36.56 17.97
N ALA A 64 4.90 -36.81 17.14
CA ALA A 64 3.64 -37.32 17.62
C ALA A 64 3.76 -38.77 18.13
N VAL A 65 3.32 -39.01 19.35
CA VAL A 65 3.29 -40.37 19.96
C VAL A 65 2.20 -41.21 19.30
N THR A 66 1.07 -40.57 18.96
CA THR A 66 -0.04 -41.17 18.24
C THR A 66 -0.33 -40.36 16.97
N LYS A 67 -0.94 -40.98 15.99
CA LYS A 67 -1.33 -40.30 14.75
C LYS A 67 -2.31 -39.15 15.09
N LYS A 68 -1.95 -37.92 14.75
CA LYS A 68 -2.79 -36.75 14.90
C LYS A 68 -3.61 -36.51 13.63
N SER A 69 -4.82 -35.96 13.81
CA SER A 69 -5.63 -35.51 12.70
C SER A 69 -4.99 -34.25 12.05
N ILE A 70 -5.29 -34.01 10.78
CA ILE A 70 -4.81 -32.81 10.08
C ILE A 70 -5.21 -31.52 10.82
N PRO A 71 -6.48 -31.34 11.27
CA PRO A 71 -6.84 -30.15 12.02
C PRO A 71 -6.04 -29.95 13.32
N ASP A 72 -5.72 -31.03 14.04
CA ASP A 72 -4.92 -30.94 15.27
C ASP A 72 -3.48 -30.52 14.97
N ILE A 73 -2.90 -31.03 13.90
CA ILE A 73 -1.56 -30.65 13.43
C ILE A 73 -1.54 -29.16 13.09
N GLU A 74 -2.51 -28.69 12.32
CA GLU A 74 -2.61 -27.30 11.91
C GLU A 74 -2.79 -26.35 13.09
N MET A 75 -3.62 -26.73 14.07
CA MET A 75 -3.84 -25.95 15.29
C MET A 75 -2.55 -25.79 16.09
N GLU A 76 -1.78 -26.87 16.25
CA GLU A 76 -0.52 -26.83 16.98
C GLU A 76 0.52 -25.96 16.26
N VAL A 77 0.64 -26.09 14.94
CA VAL A 77 1.57 -25.28 14.13
C VAL A 77 1.15 -23.80 14.18
N ASP A 78 -0.13 -23.50 14.01
CA ASP A 78 -0.64 -22.13 14.06
C ASP A 78 -0.37 -21.49 15.42
N SER A 79 -0.54 -22.23 16.51
CA SER A 79 -0.27 -21.75 17.87
C SER A 79 1.20 -21.39 18.06
N GLU A 80 2.12 -22.17 17.51
CA GLU A 80 3.56 -21.93 17.64
C GLU A 80 4.08 -20.81 16.72
N LEU A 81 3.40 -20.54 15.61
CA LEU A 81 3.83 -19.56 14.60
C LEU A 81 2.98 -18.29 14.60
N GLU A 82 2.29 -17.98 15.69
CA GLU A 82 1.45 -16.77 15.79
C GLU A 82 2.21 -15.49 15.46
N LYS A 83 3.43 -15.34 15.98
CA LYS A 83 4.25 -14.13 15.75
C LYS A 83 4.61 -13.97 14.30
N GLU A 84 5.05 -15.05 13.67
CA GLU A 84 5.49 -15.06 12.27
C GLU A 84 4.30 -14.82 11.35
N HIS A 85 3.16 -15.42 11.68
CA HIS A 85 1.93 -15.19 10.94
C HIS A 85 1.47 -13.74 11.03
N LEU A 86 1.50 -13.18 12.24
CA LEU A 86 1.14 -11.77 12.45
C LEU A 86 2.08 -10.83 11.71
N ALA A 87 3.39 -11.11 11.73
CA ALA A 87 4.37 -10.31 10.98
C ALA A 87 4.08 -10.31 9.48
N PHE A 88 3.73 -11.46 8.92
CA PHE A 88 3.33 -11.59 7.52
C PHE A 88 2.07 -10.78 7.23
N LEU A 89 1.03 -10.91 8.06
CA LEU A 89 -0.23 -10.17 7.88
C LEU A 89 -0.04 -8.66 7.96
N ILE A 90 0.79 -8.19 8.89
CA ILE A 90 1.11 -6.76 9.04
C ILE A 90 1.84 -6.25 7.80
N ALA A 91 2.82 -7.00 7.29
CA ALA A 91 3.57 -6.62 6.10
C ALA A 91 2.68 -6.59 4.85
N GLU A 92 1.78 -7.56 4.71
CA GLU A 92 0.82 -7.62 3.60
C GLU A 92 -0.17 -6.45 3.66
N ASN A 93 -0.65 -6.12 4.86
CA ASN A 93 -1.54 -4.99 5.06
C ASN A 93 -0.85 -3.65 4.73
N LYS A 94 0.42 -3.51 5.13
CA LYS A 94 1.21 -2.32 4.79
C LYS A 94 1.35 -2.16 3.27
N LEU A 95 1.60 -3.24 2.56
CA LEU A 95 1.70 -3.23 1.10
C LEU A 95 0.37 -2.80 0.47
N THR A 96 -0.74 -3.37 0.92
CA THR A 96 -2.08 -3.03 0.43
C THR A 96 -2.42 -1.57 0.67
N THR A 97 -2.16 -1.07 1.89
CA THR A 97 -2.42 0.32 2.28
C THR A 97 -1.59 1.28 1.43
N THR A 98 -0.33 0.94 1.19
CA THR A 98 0.57 1.77 0.37
C THR A 98 0.11 1.81 -1.09
N ARG A 99 -0.35 0.68 -1.64
CA ARG A 99 -0.94 0.64 -2.98
C ARG A 99 -2.16 1.54 -3.10
N GLU A 100 -3.04 1.50 -2.11
CA GLU A 100 -4.24 2.34 -2.09
C GLU A 100 -3.88 3.82 -2.02
N ALA A 101 -2.89 4.17 -1.19
CA ALA A 101 -2.40 5.54 -1.10
C ALA A 101 -1.81 6.02 -2.44
N LEU A 102 -1.07 5.14 -3.13
CA LEU A 102 -0.51 5.45 -4.45
C LEU A 102 -1.63 5.69 -5.48
N ARG A 103 -2.65 4.85 -5.50
CA ARG A 103 -3.81 5.04 -6.40
C ARG A 103 -4.53 6.35 -6.12
N ALA A 104 -4.69 6.69 -4.84
CA ALA A 104 -5.32 7.96 -4.45
C ALA A 104 -4.49 9.15 -4.92
N ALA A 105 -3.17 9.10 -4.77
CA ALA A 105 -2.27 10.16 -5.24
C ALA A 105 -2.31 10.31 -6.77
N GLN A 106 -2.34 9.18 -7.50
CA GLN A 106 -2.49 9.19 -8.95
C GLN A 106 -3.81 9.82 -9.38
N SER A 107 -4.89 9.51 -8.68
CA SER A 107 -6.21 10.12 -8.94
C SER A 107 -6.21 11.62 -8.69
N ARG A 108 -5.54 12.08 -7.63
CA ARG A 108 -5.40 13.51 -7.35
C ARG A 108 -4.56 14.21 -8.42
N LEU A 109 -3.49 13.57 -8.87
CA LEU A 109 -2.67 14.11 -9.96
C LEU A 109 -3.49 14.26 -11.24
N ASP A 110 -4.29 13.26 -11.59
CA ASP A 110 -5.16 13.32 -12.76
C ASP A 110 -6.21 14.43 -12.62
N ALA A 111 -6.75 14.63 -11.41
CA ALA A 111 -7.69 15.72 -11.14
C ALA A 111 -7.03 17.10 -11.33
N TRP A 112 -5.81 17.28 -10.84
CA TRP A 112 -5.06 18.53 -11.04
C TRP A 112 -4.78 18.78 -12.52
N ARG A 113 -4.38 17.74 -13.26
CA ARG A 113 -4.13 17.86 -14.71
C ARG A 113 -5.39 18.21 -15.47
N SER A 114 -6.52 17.60 -15.10
CA SER A 114 -7.82 17.89 -15.73
C SER A 114 -8.25 19.32 -15.46
N LEU A 115 -8.05 19.80 -14.23
CA LEU A 115 -8.36 21.18 -13.86
C LEU A 115 -7.48 22.17 -14.64
N ALA A 116 -6.18 21.88 -14.77
CA ALA A 116 -5.25 22.71 -15.52
C ALA A 116 -5.62 22.74 -17.01
N ALA A 117 -5.98 21.61 -17.60
CA ALA A 117 -6.41 21.51 -18.99
C ALA A 117 -7.73 22.27 -19.21
N GLY A 118 -8.70 22.14 -18.32
CA GLY A 118 -9.96 22.88 -18.36
C GLY A 118 -9.74 24.38 -18.26
N TYR A 119 -8.85 24.81 -17.38
CA TYR A 119 -8.50 26.22 -17.23
C TYR A 119 -7.86 26.76 -18.51
N ARG A 120 -6.90 26.06 -19.11
CA ARG A 120 -6.26 26.46 -20.35
C ARG A 120 -7.27 26.57 -21.50
N SER A 121 -8.17 25.61 -21.60
CA SER A 121 -9.21 25.59 -22.61
C SER A 121 -10.20 26.75 -22.46
N ALA A 122 -10.57 27.08 -21.23
CA ALA A 122 -11.50 28.18 -20.94
C ALA A 122 -10.84 29.56 -21.03
N GLY A 123 -9.58 29.66 -20.67
CA GLY A 123 -8.85 30.91 -20.59
C GLY A 123 -8.08 31.29 -21.85
N GLY A 124 -8.04 30.37 -22.76
CA GLY A 124 -7.22 30.51 -23.89
C GLY A 124 -7.43 30.64 -25.11
#